data_9789f12a59e277418cb221a3d797665c
#
_entry.id   9789f12a59e277418cb221a3d797665c
#
_cell.length_a   1.000
_cell.length_b   1.000
_cell.length_c   1.000
_cell.angle_alpha   90.00
_cell.angle_beta   90.00
_cell.angle_gamma   90.00
#
_symmetry.space_group_name_H-M   'P 1'
#
loop_
_entity.id
_entity.type
_entity.pdbx_description
1 polymer ?
#
loop_
_entity_poly.entity_id
_entity_poly.type
_entity_poly.pdbx_seq_one_letter_code
_entity_poly.pdbx_strand_id
1 'polypeptide(L)'
;MDLTPTLDAIRVFCEERDWRQFHNPKDLTAALSIEVAELMECFLWKKADELTLTIEQNRSNIEAEIADIAIYLFHLVEVLQIDLPAAIDHKLEHNRKKYPIEKSRGNAKKYTDL
;
A
#
# COMPACT_ATOMS: atom_id res chain seq x y z
N MET A 1 -2.52 16.71 -0.68
CA MET A 1 -3.63 15.77 -0.48
C MET A 1 -3.92 15.66 1.00
N ASP A 2 -5.12 16.00 1.40
CA ASP A 2 -5.55 15.84 2.80
C ASP A 2 -6.37 14.56 2.92
N LEU A 3 -5.85 13.60 3.67
CA LEU A 3 -6.49 12.30 3.87
C LEU A 3 -7.44 12.27 5.09
N THR A 4 -7.51 13.34 5.88
CA THR A 4 -8.30 13.35 7.11
C THR A 4 -9.77 12.98 6.88
N PRO A 5 -10.49 13.56 5.90
CA PRO A 5 -11.87 13.16 5.65
C PRO A 5 -12.03 11.69 5.25
N THR A 6 -11.07 11.18 4.49
CA THR A 6 -11.08 9.78 4.05
C THR A 6 -10.85 8.84 5.24
N LEU A 7 -9.89 9.15 6.10
CA LEU A 7 -9.61 8.35 7.29
C LEU A 7 -10.80 8.35 8.26
N ASP A 8 -11.47 9.48 8.42
CA ASP A 8 -12.67 9.57 9.23
C ASP A 8 -13.80 8.71 8.66
N ALA A 9 -13.98 8.74 7.34
CA ALA A 9 -15.00 7.90 6.67
C ALA A 9 -14.72 6.41 6.86
N ILE A 10 -13.47 5.98 6.77
CA ILE A 10 -13.07 4.59 7.01
C ILE A 10 -13.37 4.19 8.47
N ARG A 11 -13.05 5.08 9.41
CA ARG A 11 -13.30 4.84 10.83
C ARG A 11 -14.79 4.68 11.12
N VAL A 12 -15.62 5.58 10.62
CA VAL A 12 -17.08 5.53 10.79
C VAL A 12 -17.65 4.27 10.18
N PHE A 13 -17.23 3.91 8.97
CA PHE A 13 -17.67 2.68 8.31
C PHE A 13 -17.41 1.45 9.18
N CYS A 14 -16.24 1.37 9.78
CA CYS A 14 -15.83 0.28 10.65
C CYS A 14 -16.64 0.26 11.97
N GLU A 15 -16.83 1.43 12.58
CA GLU A 15 -17.57 1.57 13.85
C GLU A 15 -19.05 1.23 13.70
N GLU A 16 -19.68 1.66 12.63
CA GLU A 16 -21.08 1.36 12.35
C GLU A 16 -21.35 -0.14 12.26
N ARG A 17 -20.36 -0.95 11.93
CA ARG A 17 -20.46 -2.40 11.75
C ARG A 17 -19.88 -3.18 12.91
N ASP A 18 -19.34 -2.49 13.91
CA ASP A 18 -18.66 -3.09 15.06
C ASP A 18 -17.57 -4.08 14.64
N TRP A 19 -16.78 -3.70 13.63
CA TRP A 19 -15.74 -4.55 13.08
C TRP A 19 -14.39 -4.43 13.77
N ARG A 20 -14.19 -3.40 14.61
CA ARG A 20 -12.94 -3.22 15.34
C ARG A 20 -12.56 -4.42 16.21
N GLN A 21 -13.55 -5.12 16.73
CA GLN A 21 -13.31 -6.32 17.54
C GLN A 21 -12.57 -7.41 16.77
N PHE A 22 -12.65 -7.39 15.43
CA PHE A 22 -11.97 -8.36 14.56
C PHE A 22 -10.62 -7.86 14.03
N HIS A 23 -10.28 -6.59 14.26
CA HIS A 23 -9.10 -5.94 13.71
C HIS A 23 -7.89 -6.15 14.63
N ASN A 24 -7.21 -7.27 14.47
CA ASN A 24 -5.91 -7.51 15.11
C ASN A 24 -4.80 -7.51 14.03
N PRO A 25 -3.54 -7.26 14.41
CA PRO A 25 -2.45 -7.15 13.42
C PRO A 25 -2.24 -8.39 12.57
N LYS A 26 -2.45 -9.57 13.12
CA LYS A 26 -2.29 -10.83 12.37
C LYS A 26 -3.31 -10.92 11.23
N ASP A 27 -4.57 -10.73 11.54
CA ASP A 27 -5.65 -10.85 10.56
C ASP A 27 -5.64 -9.69 9.56
N LEU A 28 -5.31 -8.47 10.01
CA LEU A 28 -5.19 -7.31 9.11
C LEU A 28 -4.04 -7.46 8.12
N THR A 29 -2.90 -8.00 8.54
CA THR A 29 -1.78 -8.24 7.61
C THR A 29 -2.12 -9.34 6.62
N ALA A 30 -2.82 -10.38 7.06
CA ALA A 30 -3.30 -11.43 6.16
C ALA A 30 -4.29 -10.87 5.12
N ALA A 31 -5.27 -10.07 5.56
CA ALA A 31 -6.24 -9.43 4.67
C ALA A 31 -5.55 -8.49 3.68
N LEU A 32 -4.60 -7.69 4.14
CA LEU A 32 -3.80 -6.81 3.29
C LEU A 32 -3.05 -7.59 2.22
N SER A 33 -2.45 -8.72 2.59
CA SER A 33 -1.72 -9.59 1.66
C SER A 33 -2.63 -10.18 0.58
N ILE A 34 -3.85 -10.53 0.95
CA ILE A 34 -4.85 -11.04 0.00
C ILE A 34 -5.21 -9.97 -1.02
N GLU A 35 -5.44 -8.73 -0.58
CA GLU A 35 -5.75 -7.62 -1.48
C GLU A 35 -4.59 -7.30 -2.42
N VAL A 36 -3.34 -7.37 -1.94
CA VAL A 36 -2.16 -7.23 -2.79
C VAL A 36 -2.11 -8.34 -3.84
N ALA A 37 -2.44 -9.57 -3.47
CA ALA A 37 -2.51 -10.69 -4.41
C ALA A 37 -3.61 -10.47 -5.47
N GLU A 38 -4.76 -9.94 -5.09
CA GLU A 38 -5.83 -9.60 -6.03
C GLU A 38 -5.40 -8.50 -7.01
N LEU A 39 -4.64 -7.51 -6.55
CA LEU A 39 -4.04 -6.51 -7.43
C LEU A 39 -3.05 -7.17 -8.41
N MET A 40 -2.22 -8.09 -7.93
CA MET A 40 -1.29 -8.84 -8.77
C MET A 40 -2.03 -9.61 -9.87
N GLU A 41 -3.18 -10.18 -9.58
CA GLU A 41 -3.99 -10.93 -10.56
C GLU A 41 -4.39 -10.06 -11.77
N CYS A 42 -4.54 -8.75 -11.58
CA CYS A 42 -4.87 -7.83 -12.67
C CYS A 42 -3.79 -7.83 -13.76
N PHE A 43 -2.55 -8.15 -13.40
CA PHE A 43 -1.39 -8.11 -14.30
C PHE A 43 -0.80 -9.49 -14.58
N LEU A 44 -1.29 -10.52 -13.91
CA LEU A 44 -0.74 -11.88 -14.00
C LEU A 44 -0.81 -12.39 -15.45
N TRP A 45 0.30 -12.96 -15.91
CA TRP A 45 0.47 -13.51 -17.26
C TRP A 45 0.41 -12.47 -18.39
N LYS A 46 0.41 -11.18 -18.06
CA LYS A 46 0.46 -10.11 -19.08
C LYS A 46 1.92 -9.81 -19.44
N LYS A 47 2.19 -9.66 -20.74
CA LYS A 47 3.49 -9.26 -21.24
C LYS A 47 3.67 -7.74 -21.06
N ALA A 48 4.91 -7.27 -21.07
CA ALA A 48 5.22 -5.86 -20.89
C ALA A 48 4.52 -4.96 -21.90
N ASP A 49 4.39 -5.39 -23.16
CA ASP A 49 3.73 -4.65 -24.22
C ASP A 49 2.19 -4.65 -24.13
N GLU A 50 1.63 -5.50 -23.25
CA GLU A 50 0.18 -5.58 -23.01
C GLU A 50 -0.26 -4.68 -21.85
N LEU A 51 0.66 -4.16 -21.03
CA LEU A 51 0.33 -3.50 -19.77
C LEU A 51 -0.53 -2.24 -19.95
N THR A 52 -0.22 -1.40 -20.94
CA THR A 52 -1.00 -0.18 -21.19
C THR A 52 -2.46 -0.48 -21.44
N LEU A 53 -2.74 -1.46 -22.30
CA LEU A 53 -4.10 -1.86 -22.62
C LEU A 53 -4.78 -2.54 -21.42
N THR A 54 -4.04 -3.37 -20.70
CA THR A 54 -4.53 -4.03 -19.48
C THR A 54 -5.00 -2.99 -18.45
N ILE A 55 -4.22 -1.95 -18.23
CA ILE A 55 -4.56 -0.87 -17.30
C ILE A 55 -5.83 -0.15 -17.76
N GLU A 56 -5.91 0.20 -19.03
CA GLU A 56 -7.10 0.88 -19.58
C GLU A 56 -8.37 0.05 -19.42
N GLN A 57 -8.31 -1.23 -19.74
CA GLN A 57 -9.47 -2.13 -19.70
C GLN A 57 -9.91 -2.49 -18.29
N ASN A 58 -8.99 -2.49 -17.33
CA ASN A 58 -9.25 -2.93 -15.95
C ASN A 58 -9.12 -1.79 -14.92
N ARG A 59 -9.19 -0.55 -15.35
CA ARG A 59 -8.96 0.62 -14.49
C ARG A 59 -9.76 0.59 -13.20
N SER A 60 -11.07 0.37 -13.31
CA SER A 60 -11.97 0.35 -12.14
C SER A 60 -11.60 -0.75 -11.14
N ASN A 61 -11.26 -1.93 -11.64
CA ASN A 61 -10.87 -3.05 -10.79
C ASN A 61 -9.52 -2.78 -10.10
N ILE A 62 -8.56 -2.24 -10.84
CA ILE A 62 -7.25 -1.86 -10.28
C ILE A 62 -7.41 -0.80 -9.19
N GLU A 63 -8.23 0.21 -9.43
CA GLU A 63 -8.53 1.26 -8.43
C GLU A 63 -9.18 0.68 -7.18
N ALA A 64 -10.13 -0.24 -7.34
CA ALA A 64 -10.79 -0.91 -6.22
C ALA A 64 -9.80 -1.70 -5.36
N GLU A 65 -8.89 -2.46 -5.98
CA GLU A 65 -7.90 -3.25 -5.25
C GLU A 65 -6.88 -2.35 -4.54
N ILE A 66 -6.45 -1.27 -5.16
CA ILE A 66 -5.58 -0.28 -4.51
C ILE A 66 -6.28 0.36 -3.31
N ALA A 67 -7.57 0.68 -3.45
CA ALA A 67 -8.36 1.23 -2.35
C ALA A 67 -8.46 0.24 -1.17
N ASP A 68 -8.72 -1.03 -1.45
CA ASP A 68 -8.78 -2.07 -0.41
C ASP A 68 -7.45 -2.24 0.32
N ILE A 69 -6.33 -2.20 -0.40
CA ILE A 69 -4.98 -2.23 0.18
C ILE A 69 -4.79 -1.04 1.13
N ALA A 70 -5.15 0.16 0.70
CA ALA A 70 -5.02 1.37 1.51
C ALA A 70 -5.90 1.31 2.76
N ILE A 71 -7.13 0.83 2.64
CA ILE A 71 -8.06 0.69 3.77
C ILE A 71 -7.48 -0.25 4.84
N TYR A 72 -7.01 -1.43 4.45
CA TYR A 72 -6.41 -2.37 5.40
C TYR A 72 -5.11 -1.83 6.02
N LEU A 73 -4.30 -1.13 5.22
CA LEU A 73 -3.10 -0.49 5.75
C LEU A 73 -3.46 0.55 6.82
N PHE A 74 -4.48 1.37 6.60
CA PHE A 74 -4.92 2.38 7.56
C PHE A 74 -5.52 1.74 8.83
N HIS A 75 -6.26 0.65 8.70
CA HIS A 75 -6.71 -0.11 9.88
C HIS A 75 -5.53 -0.60 10.71
N LEU A 76 -4.50 -1.13 10.05
CA LEU A 76 -3.30 -1.63 10.73
C LEU A 76 -2.55 -0.51 11.44
N VAL A 77 -2.40 0.64 10.78
CA VAL A 77 -1.78 1.84 11.36
C VAL A 77 -2.53 2.29 12.61
N GLU A 78 -3.85 2.28 12.57
CA GLU A 78 -4.68 2.69 13.70
C GLU A 78 -4.61 1.71 14.87
N VAL A 79 -4.71 0.41 14.60
CA VAL A 79 -4.63 -0.64 15.63
C VAL A 79 -3.28 -0.63 16.33
N LEU A 80 -2.20 -0.41 15.59
CA LEU A 80 -0.84 -0.36 16.13
C LEU A 80 -0.44 1.02 16.66
N GLN A 81 -1.29 2.02 16.51
CA GLN A 81 -1.03 3.40 16.94
C GLN A 81 0.28 3.95 16.35
N ILE A 82 0.48 3.72 15.07
CA ILE A 82 1.67 4.17 14.35
C ILE A 82 1.43 5.57 13.80
N ASP A 83 2.39 6.48 14.00
CA ASP A 83 2.46 7.75 13.29
C ASP A 83 3.06 7.45 11.90
N LEU A 84 2.20 7.26 10.90
CA LEU A 84 2.64 6.84 9.57
C LEU A 84 3.53 7.88 8.89
N PRO A 85 3.22 9.18 8.89
CA PRO A 85 4.13 10.18 8.31
C PRO A 85 5.51 10.14 8.94
N ALA A 86 5.60 10.06 10.28
CA ALA A 86 6.88 9.97 10.98
C ALA A 86 7.63 8.69 10.62
N ALA A 87 6.93 7.56 10.53
CA ALA A 87 7.53 6.28 10.14
C ALA A 87 8.08 6.33 8.71
N ILE A 88 7.35 6.97 7.80
CA ILE A 88 7.79 7.15 6.41
C ILE A 88 9.01 8.05 6.34
N ASP A 89 9.00 9.19 7.03
CA ASP A 89 10.13 10.11 7.05
C ASP A 89 11.40 9.45 7.60
N HIS A 90 11.27 8.70 8.67
CA HIS A 90 12.38 7.94 9.25
C HIS A 90 12.93 6.92 8.26
N LYS A 91 12.06 6.20 7.58
CA LYS A 91 12.46 5.20 6.59
C LYS A 91 13.11 5.82 5.36
N LEU A 92 12.61 6.95 4.90
CA LEU A 92 13.22 7.69 3.79
C LEU A 92 14.65 8.14 4.12
N GLU A 93 14.87 8.63 5.34
CA GLU A 93 16.21 9.03 5.78
C GLU A 93 17.17 7.84 5.80
N HIS A 94 16.70 6.69 6.29
CA HIS A 94 17.48 5.46 6.27
C HIS A 94 17.82 5.02 4.83
N ASN A 95 16.84 5.12 3.92
CA ASN A 95 17.04 4.76 2.51
C ASN A 95 17.96 5.73 1.78
N ARG A 96 17.96 7.02 2.12
CA ARG A 96 18.92 7.99 1.55
C ARG A 96 20.36 7.58 1.81
N LYS A 97 20.65 7.00 2.97
CA LYS A 97 21.98 6.50 3.32
C LYS A 97 22.36 5.25 2.54
N LYS A 98 21.37 4.34 2.30
CA LYS A 98 21.60 3.11 1.52
C LYS A 98 21.74 3.37 0.03
N TYR A 99 21.06 4.39 -0.49
CA TYR A 99 20.97 4.71 -1.91
C TYR A 99 21.46 6.14 -2.16
N PRO A 100 22.79 6.41 -2.08
CA PRO A 100 23.30 7.73 -2.42
C PRO A 100 22.96 8.10 -3.86
N ILE A 101 22.60 9.36 -4.09
CA ILE A 101 22.15 9.83 -5.41
C ILE A 101 23.15 9.47 -6.50
N GLU A 102 24.43 9.68 -6.26
CA GLU A 102 25.51 9.46 -7.23
C GLU A 102 25.58 8.01 -7.72
N LYS A 103 25.25 7.05 -6.85
CA LYS A 103 25.31 5.61 -7.16
C LYS A 103 23.99 5.03 -7.64
N SER A 104 22.86 5.65 -7.26
CA SER A 104 21.52 5.09 -7.44
C SER A 104 20.81 5.66 -8.65
N ARG A 105 21.20 6.85 -9.08
CA ARG A 105 20.51 7.56 -10.16
C ARG A 105 20.59 6.78 -11.47
N GLY A 106 19.41 6.54 -12.06
CA GLY A 106 19.33 5.91 -13.38
C GLY A 106 19.48 4.39 -13.40
N ASN A 107 19.52 3.73 -12.22
CA ASN A 107 19.52 2.27 -12.16
C ASN A 107 18.66 1.76 -11.01
N ALA A 108 18.31 0.47 -11.07
CA ALA A 108 17.44 -0.18 -10.08
C ALA A 108 18.22 -1.21 -9.23
N LYS A 109 19.54 -1.05 -9.10
CA LYS A 109 20.36 -1.99 -8.34
C LYS A 109 20.02 -1.91 -6.85
N LYS A 110 20.06 -3.06 -6.17
CA LYS A 110 19.97 -3.12 -4.73
C LYS A 110 21.20 -2.45 -4.11
N TYR A 111 21.02 -1.86 -2.92
CA TYR A 111 22.11 -1.11 -2.26
C TYR A 111 23.39 -1.95 -2.06
N THR A 112 23.25 -3.27 -1.92
CA THR A 112 24.40 -4.19 -1.79
C THR A 112 25.22 -4.32 -3.08
N ASP A 113 24.66 -3.92 -4.22
CA ASP A 113 25.29 -3.98 -5.54
C ASP A 113 25.76 -2.62 -6.05
N LEU A 114 25.63 -1.58 -5.25
CA LEU A 114 26.06 -0.23 -5.60
C LEU A 114 27.54 0.03 -5.32
#